data_dcba97dc1e0dcdc493d40d3ef2cb267c
#
_entry.id   dcba97dc1e0dcdc493d40d3ef2cb267c
#
_cell.length_a   1.000
_cell.length_b   1.000
_cell.length_c   1.000
_cell.angle_alpha   90.00
_cell.angle_beta   90.00
_cell.angle_gamma   90.00
#
_symmetry.space_group_name_H-M   'P 1'
#
loop_
_entity.id
_entity.type
_entity.pdbx_description
1 polymer ?
#
loop_
_entity_poly.entity_id
_entity_poly.type
_entity_poly.pdbx_seq_one_letter_code
_entity_poly.pdbx_strand_id
1 'polypeptide(L)'
;DTEGLDTEGALRLNKVQKIVLGFLFALVILLLLPNTLPATSGIARFFKTIGNTGICMLLVTVMCLLKVDGKPLLRFKTMVDSGVTWGIILILAVVMPLSHAMANDESGITKFLMALMTPFFGNESSLVFALCMGFFATVLTQFMNNGATGIALMPVVYSYCTSMNVPPELAIIMVVMGVHIAFLTPAASASASLLHGNEWSNAKAIWKTVPIVILATWATISAIVVALGVALF
;
A
#
# COMPACT_ATOMS: atom_id res chain seq x y z
N ASP A 1 -3.23 27.04 23.45
CA ASP A 1 -3.97 28.22 22.96
C ASP A 1 -4.73 27.85 21.72
N THR A 2 -6.02 27.57 21.90
CA THR A 2 -6.98 27.32 20.79
C THR A 2 -7.86 28.55 20.51
N GLU A 3 -7.52 29.67 21.10
CA GLU A 3 -8.16 30.97 20.85
C GLU A 3 -7.71 31.53 19.52
N GLY A 4 -8.51 31.32 18.49
CA GLY A 4 -8.29 31.84 17.13
C GLY A 4 -8.66 30.88 16.01
N LEU A 5 -9.00 29.63 16.30
CA LEU A 5 -9.56 28.72 15.31
C LEU A 5 -11.06 29.03 15.19
N ASP A 6 -11.42 29.72 14.11
CA ASP A 6 -12.82 29.89 13.71
C ASP A 6 -13.44 28.55 13.34
N THR A 7 -13.88 27.82 14.36
CA THR A 7 -14.46 26.47 14.22
C THR A 7 -15.86 26.51 13.60
N GLU A 8 -16.56 27.61 13.63
CA GLU A 8 -17.88 27.73 13.01
C GLU A 8 -17.79 27.86 11.48
N GLY A 9 -16.76 28.51 10.96
CA GLY A 9 -16.50 28.60 9.53
C GLY A 9 -15.96 27.29 8.92
N ALA A 10 -15.20 26.52 9.69
CA ALA A 10 -14.58 25.26 9.25
C ALA A 10 -15.59 24.11 9.07
N LEU A 11 -16.77 24.19 9.72
CA LEU A 11 -17.82 23.16 9.63
C LEU A 11 -18.75 23.29 8.42
N ARG A 12 -18.67 24.39 7.66
CA ARG A 12 -19.52 24.61 6.48
C ARG A 12 -18.77 24.30 5.20
N LEU A 13 -18.98 23.10 4.66
CA LEU A 13 -18.47 22.74 3.34
C LEU A 13 -19.00 23.71 2.28
N ASN A 14 -18.11 24.28 1.49
CA ASN A 14 -18.49 25.09 0.34
C ASN A 14 -19.04 24.18 -0.79
N LYS A 15 -19.64 24.81 -1.82
CA LYS A 15 -20.27 24.11 -2.94
C LYS A 15 -19.30 23.15 -3.65
N VAL A 16 -18.05 23.58 -3.88
CA VAL A 16 -17.02 22.78 -4.53
C VAL A 16 -16.63 21.57 -3.67
N GLN A 17 -16.44 21.76 -2.37
CA GLN A 17 -16.11 20.70 -1.42
C GLN A 17 -17.21 19.63 -1.35
N LYS A 18 -18.48 20.03 -1.37
CA LYS A 18 -19.61 19.08 -1.40
C LYS A 18 -19.61 18.23 -2.66
N ILE A 19 -19.32 18.84 -3.81
CA ILE A 19 -19.23 18.12 -5.10
C ILE A 19 -18.05 17.13 -5.07
N VAL A 20 -16.86 17.58 -4.62
CA VAL A 20 -15.68 16.71 -4.52
C VAL A 20 -15.93 15.56 -3.54
N LEU A 21 -16.58 15.81 -2.42
CA LEU A 21 -16.99 14.77 -1.48
C LEU A 21 -17.95 13.76 -2.13
N GLY A 22 -18.89 14.23 -2.95
CA GLY A 22 -19.77 13.37 -3.75
C GLY A 22 -18.99 12.47 -4.71
N PHE A 23 -17.96 13.00 -5.37
CA PHE A 23 -17.05 12.19 -6.22
C PHE A 23 -16.27 11.16 -5.42
N LEU A 24 -15.82 11.50 -4.21
CA LEU A 24 -15.16 10.54 -3.32
C LEU A 24 -16.08 9.37 -2.95
N PHE A 25 -17.33 9.66 -2.57
CA PHE A 25 -18.30 8.60 -2.31
C PHE A 25 -18.62 7.77 -3.56
N ALA A 26 -18.78 8.43 -4.71
CA ALA A 26 -18.97 7.74 -5.98
C ALA A 26 -17.79 6.81 -6.32
N LEU A 27 -16.55 7.25 -6.08
CA LEU A 27 -15.36 6.42 -6.26
C LEU A 27 -15.42 5.17 -5.39
N VAL A 28 -15.68 5.31 -4.09
CA VAL A 28 -15.78 4.18 -3.15
C VAL A 28 -16.86 3.20 -3.60
N ILE A 29 -18.05 3.69 -3.95
CA ILE A 29 -19.15 2.86 -4.43
C ILE A 29 -18.76 2.13 -5.70
N LEU A 30 -18.20 2.80 -6.69
CA LEU A 30 -17.82 2.22 -7.97
C LEU A 30 -16.70 1.18 -7.86
N LEU A 31 -15.78 1.33 -6.91
CA LEU A 31 -14.72 0.36 -6.64
C LEU A 31 -15.27 -0.91 -5.93
N LEU A 32 -16.28 -0.75 -5.08
CA LEU A 32 -16.89 -1.87 -4.36
C LEU A 32 -17.93 -2.61 -5.19
N LEU A 33 -18.66 -1.89 -6.06
CA LEU A 33 -19.79 -2.38 -6.85
C LEU A 33 -19.49 -3.67 -7.63
N PRO A 34 -18.34 -3.81 -8.35
CA PRO A 34 -18.03 -5.02 -9.11
C PRO A 34 -17.87 -6.28 -8.25
N ASN A 35 -17.54 -6.10 -6.97
CA ASN A 35 -17.32 -7.21 -6.04
C ASN A 35 -18.59 -7.59 -5.27
N THR A 36 -19.58 -6.69 -5.20
CA THR A 36 -20.86 -6.91 -4.49
C THR A 36 -21.95 -7.44 -5.41
N LEU A 37 -21.84 -7.20 -6.73
CA LEU A 37 -22.82 -7.65 -7.70
C LEU A 37 -22.53 -9.08 -8.19
N PRO A 38 -23.57 -9.86 -8.54
CA PRO A 38 -23.41 -11.17 -9.16
C PRO A 38 -22.53 -11.07 -10.43
N ALA A 39 -21.61 -12.02 -10.62
CA ALA A 39 -20.68 -12.05 -11.76
C ALA A 39 -21.39 -12.10 -13.15
N THR A 40 -22.65 -12.52 -13.17
CA THR A 40 -23.53 -12.57 -14.36
C THR A 40 -24.07 -11.21 -14.77
N SER A 41 -24.02 -10.20 -13.86
CA SER A 41 -24.50 -8.86 -14.13
C SER A 41 -23.64 -8.18 -15.21
N GLY A 42 -24.29 -7.61 -16.25
CA GLY A 42 -23.60 -6.80 -17.28
C GLY A 42 -22.84 -5.61 -16.71
N ILE A 43 -23.36 -5.00 -15.63
CA ILE A 43 -22.75 -3.90 -14.93
C ILE A 43 -21.46 -4.36 -14.24
N ALA A 44 -21.48 -5.48 -13.52
CA ALA A 44 -20.31 -6.03 -12.88
C ALA A 44 -19.21 -6.38 -13.90
N ARG A 45 -19.58 -6.98 -15.04
CA ARG A 45 -18.65 -7.26 -16.13
C ARG A 45 -18.01 -6.00 -16.70
N PHE A 46 -18.81 -4.97 -16.97
CA PHE A 46 -18.32 -3.70 -17.50
C PHE A 46 -17.27 -3.09 -16.57
N PHE A 47 -17.57 -2.97 -15.28
CA PHE A 47 -16.61 -2.39 -14.31
C PHE A 47 -15.39 -3.27 -14.07
N LYS A 48 -15.54 -4.61 -14.11
CA LYS A 48 -14.38 -5.53 -14.06
C LYS A 48 -13.49 -5.40 -15.28
N THR A 49 -14.06 -5.20 -16.48
CA THR A 49 -13.29 -5.02 -17.72
C THR A 49 -12.52 -3.69 -17.71
N ILE A 50 -13.14 -2.60 -17.24
CA ILE A 50 -12.50 -1.29 -17.12
C ILE A 50 -11.43 -1.31 -16.03
N GLY A 51 -11.65 -2.09 -14.97
CA GLY A 51 -10.77 -2.20 -13.82
C GLY A 51 -10.72 -0.94 -12.96
N ASN A 52 -10.04 -1.04 -11.84
CA ASN A 52 -9.95 0.07 -10.86
C ASN A 52 -9.32 1.32 -11.47
N THR A 53 -8.30 1.15 -12.30
CA THR A 53 -7.63 2.27 -12.98
C THR A 53 -8.59 3.00 -13.93
N GLY A 54 -9.38 2.27 -14.70
CA GLY A 54 -10.34 2.86 -15.62
C GLY A 54 -11.47 3.62 -14.90
N ILE A 55 -11.94 3.11 -13.75
CA ILE A 55 -12.91 3.79 -12.89
C ILE A 55 -12.33 5.13 -12.41
N CYS A 56 -11.11 5.14 -11.90
CA CYS A 56 -10.42 6.35 -11.45
C CYS A 56 -10.26 7.36 -12.59
N MET A 57 -9.80 6.91 -13.75
CA MET A 57 -9.62 7.76 -14.93
C MET A 57 -10.93 8.37 -15.43
N LEU A 58 -12.01 7.59 -15.42
CA LEU A 58 -13.34 8.07 -15.79
C LEU A 58 -13.80 9.19 -14.85
N LEU A 59 -13.70 9.01 -13.55
CA LEU A 59 -14.08 10.03 -12.57
C LEU A 59 -13.23 11.30 -12.70
N VAL A 60 -11.91 11.16 -12.85
CA VAL A 60 -11.00 12.31 -13.07
C VAL A 60 -11.38 13.06 -14.36
N THR A 61 -11.68 12.32 -15.43
CA THR A 61 -12.10 12.94 -16.70
C THR A 61 -13.40 13.75 -16.51
N VAL A 62 -14.38 13.17 -15.84
CA VAL A 62 -15.64 13.89 -15.53
C VAL A 62 -15.38 15.13 -14.68
N MET A 63 -14.53 15.05 -13.67
CA MET A 63 -14.15 16.21 -12.85
C MET A 63 -13.45 17.31 -13.66
N CYS A 64 -12.64 16.96 -14.63
CA CYS A 64 -11.98 17.93 -15.51
C CYS A 64 -12.97 18.63 -16.47
N LEU A 65 -14.02 17.91 -16.90
CA LEU A 65 -15.04 18.46 -17.79
C LEU A 65 -16.09 19.30 -17.05
N LEU A 66 -16.34 19.02 -15.78
CA LEU A 66 -17.30 19.76 -14.97
C LEU A 66 -16.79 21.17 -14.64
N LYS A 67 -17.69 22.14 -14.79
CA LYS A 67 -17.43 23.55 -14.41
C LYS A 67 -18.35 23.93 -13.26
N VAL A 68 -17.78 24.55 -12.24
CA VAL A 68 -18.50 25.13 -11.11
C VAL A 68 -18.17 26.62 -11.08
N ASP A 69 -19.21 27.45 -11.11
CA ASP A 69 -19.09 28.92 -11.15
C ASP A 69 -18.15 29.42 -12.28
N GLY A 70 -18.25 28.79 -13.47
CA GLY A 70 -17.48 29.14 -14.68
C GLY A 70 -16.03 28.63 -14.69
N LYS A 71 -15.55 28.00 -13.61
CA LYS A 71 -14.20 27.44 -13.52
C LYS A 71 -14.25 25.90 -13.54
N PRO A 72 -13.29 25.22 -14.20
CA PRO A 72 -13.24 23.76 -14.15
C PRO A 72 -13.05 23.29 -12.72
N LEU A 73 -13.79 22.22 -12.34
CA LEU A 73 -13.72 21.63 -11.00
C LEU A 73 -12.31 21.12 -10.70
N LEU A 74 -11.67 20.48 -11.70
CA LEU A 74 -10.30 20.01 -11.64
C LEU A 74 -9.53 20.48 -12.87
N ARG A 75 -8.34 21.06 -12.66
CA ARG A 75 -7.42 21.41 -13.74
C ARG A 75 -6.40 20.29 -13.91
N PHE A 76 -6.47 19.60 -15.03
CA PHE A 76 -5.59 18.46 -15.31
C PHE A 76 -4.11 18.79 -15.13
N LYS A 77 -3.66 19.94 -15.70
CA LYS A 77 -2.27 20.38 -15.57
C LYS A 77 -1.85 20.53 -14.10
N THR A 78 -2.63 21.24 -13.30
CA THR A 78 -2.33 21.45 -11.88
C THR A 78 -2.32 20.13 -11.11
N MET A 79 -3.25 19.22 -11.43
CA MET A 79 -3.29 17.89 -10.82
C MET A 79 -2.02 17.09 -11.13
N VAL A 80 -1.56 17.11 -12.38
CA VAL A 80 -0.35 16.38 -12.80
C VAL A 80 0.92 17.00 -12.20
N ASP A 81 1.00 18.34 -12.19
CA ASP A 81 2.20 19.03 -11.71
C ASP A 81 2.37 18.96 -10.19
N SER A 82 1.28 18.99 -9.42
CA SER A 82 1.35 19.04 -7.95
C SER A 82 0.72 17.85 -7.23
N GLY A 83 -0.17 17.10 -7.88
CA GLY A 83 -0.89 15.97 -7.29
C GLY A 83 -0.30 14.59 -7.61
N VAL A 84 0.57 14.51 -8.63
CA VAL A 84 1.19 13.24 -9.05
C VAL A 84 2.60 13.15 -8.48
N THR A 85 2.85 12.11 -7.69
CA THR A 85 4.18 11.81 -7.16
C THR A 85 5.00 11.06 -8.21
N TRP A 86 5.58 11.79 -9.17
CA TRP A 86 6.36 11.24 -10.29
C TRP A 86 7.48 10.30 -9.84
N GLY A 87 8.11 10.57 -8.69
CA GLY A 87 9.13 9.70 -8.12
C GLY A 87 8.61 8.28 -7.88
N ILE A 88 7.38 8.13 -7.37
CA ILE A 88 6.77 6.80 -7.16
C ILE A 88 6.50 6.11 -8.50
N ILE A 89 5.99 6.83 -9.49
CA ILE A 89 5.72 6.28 -10.82
C ILE A 89 7.00 5.77 -11.47
N LEU A 90 8.08 6.55 -11.40
CA LEU A 90 9.38 6.16 -11.96
C LEU A 90 9.98 4.96 -11.22
N ILE A 91 9.88 4.91 -9.89
CA ILE A 91 10.31 3.75 -9.11
C ILE A 91 9.54 2.50 -9.54
N LEU A 92 8.21 2.58 -9.63
CA LEU A 92 7.38 1.45 -10.08
C LEU A 92 7.71 1.02 -11.51
N ALA A 93 7.96 1.95 -12.42
CA ALA A 93 8.34 1.68 -13.80
C ALA A 93 9.65 0.90 -13.92
N VAL A 94 10.56 1.04 -12.95
CA VAL A 94 11.82 0.29 -12.90
C VAL A 94 11.69 -1.01 -12.10
N VAL A 95 11.04 -0.95 -10.94
CA VAL A 95 10.98 -2.09 -10.01
C VAL A 95 10.08 -3.21 -10.55
N MET A 96 8.99 -2.89 -11.26
CA MET A 96 8.12 -3.93 -11.81
C MET A 96 8.81 -4.82 -12.85
N PRO A 97 9.47 -4.28 -13.90
CA PRO A 97 10.25 -5.11 -14.82
C PRO A 97 11.39 -5.87 -14.12
N LEU A 98 12.06 -5.23 -13.14
CA LEU A 98 13.10 -5.89 -12.36
C LEU A 98 12.55 -7.08 -11.57
N SER A 99 11.40 -6.94 -10.94
CA SER A 99 10.73 -8.02 -10.21
C SER A 99 10.37 -9.19 -11.14
N HIS A 100 9.88 -8.89 -12.34
CA HIS A 100 9.64 -9.93 -13.36
C HIS A 100 10.91 -10.61 -13.82
N ALA A 101 12.00 -9.87 -14.02
CA ALA A 101 13.29 -10.44 -14.38
C ALA A 101 13.86 -11.32 -13.25
N MET A 102 13.67 -10.93 -12.00
CA MET A 102 14.08 -11.73 -10.83
C MET A 102 13.27 -13.03 -10.71
N ALA A 103 11.98 -12.99 -11.00
CA ALA A 103 11.11 -14.16 -10.97
C ALA A 103 11.30 -15.11 -12.17
N ASN A 104 12.02 -14.69 -13.20
CA ASN A 104 12.30 -15.54 -14.36
C ASN A 104 13.36 -16.60 -14.00
N ASP A 105 13.06 -17.88 -14.25
CA ASP A 105 13.95 -19.01 -13.97
C ASP A 105 15.29 -18.91 -14.71
N GLU A 106 15.32 -18.27 -15.88
CA GLU A 106 16.54 -18.08 -16.67
C GLU A 106 17.54 -17.11 -16.02
N SER A 107 17.04 -16.18 -15.18
CA SER A 107 17.90 -15.21 -14.49
C SER A 107 18.81 -15.84 -13.44
N GLY A 108 18.44 -17.01 -12.93
CA GLY A 108 19.12 -17.69 -11.83
C GLY A 108 19.00 -16.98 -10.46
N ILE A 109 18.43 -15.78 -10.42
CA ILE A 109 18.30 -14.97 -9.19
C ILE A 109 17.42 -15.69 -8.18
N THR A 110 16.29 -16.23 -8.60
CA THR A 110 15.40 -17.04 -7.76
C THR A 110 16.15 -18.22 -7.14
N LYS A 111 16.92 -18.96 -7.94
CA LYS A 111 17.72 -20.10 -7.46
C LYS A 111 18.78 -19.67 -6.44
N PHE A 112 19.43 -18.54 -6.66
CA PHE A 112 20.40 -17.97 -5.74
C PHE A 112 19.72 -17.57 -4.41
N LEU A 113 18.59 -16.84 -4.47
CA LEU A 113 17.84 -16.45 -3.29
C LEU A 113 17.32 -17.67 -2.52
N MET A 114 16.84 -18.68 -3.22
CA MET A 114 16.43 -19.95 -2.62
C MET A 114 17.58 -20.64 -1.90
N ALA A 115 18.75 -20.76 -2.54
CA ALA A 115 19.94 -21.34 -1.91
C ALA A 115 20.36 -20.57 -0.66
N LEU A 116 20.21 -19.24 -0.66
CA LEU A 116 20.49 -18.40 0.49
C LEU A 116 19.47 -18.57 1.62
N MET A 117 18.20 -18.76 1.29
CA MET A 117 17.09 -18.84 2.27
C MET A 117 16.86 -20.26 2.80
N THR A 118 17.11 -21.30 2.02
CA THR A 118 16.89 -22.70 2.40
C THR A 118 17.58 -23.10 3.72
N PRO A 119 18.83 -22.69 4.03
CA PRO A 119 19.43 -23.00 5.32
C PRO A 119 18.67 -22.43 6.53
N PHE A 120 17.94 -21.33 6.34
CA PHE A 120 17.17 -20.68 7.39
C PHE A 120 15.73 -21.19 7.50
N PHE A 121 15.14 -21.60 6.37
CA PHE A 121 13.69 -21.87 6.27
C PHE A 121 13.37 -23.25 5.66
N GLY A 122 14.34 -24.01 5.20
CA GLY A 122 14.12 -25.21 4.41
C GLY A 122 13.35 -26.34 5.10
N ASN A 123 13.28 -26.35 6.45
CA ASN A 123 12.54 -27.33 7.25
C ASN A 123 11.46 -26.66 8.13
N GLU A 124 11.25 -25.37 7.97
CA GLU A 124 10.32 -24.65 8.81
C GLU A 124 8.89 -24.68 8.23
N SER A 125 7.92 -24.52 9.12
CA SER A 125 6.52 -24.42 8.70
C SER A 125 6.28 -23.15 7.88
N SER A 126 5.30 -23.19 6.98
CA SER A 126 4.86 -22.02 6.20
C SER A 126 4.56 -20.80 7.08
N LEU A 127 4.11 -21.04 8.32
CA LEU A 127 3.85 -20.01 9.30
C LEU A 127 5.13 -19.30 9.75
N VAL A 128 6.17 -20.05 10.09
CA VAL A 128 7.47 -19.47 10.50
C VAL A 128 8.07 -18.66 9.37
N PHE A 129 8.03 -19.19 8.15
CA PHE A 129 8.46 -18.44 6.96
C PHE A 129 7.68 -17.13 6.79
N ALA A 130 6.36 -17.19 6.89
CA ALA A 130 5.50 -16.00 6.77
C ALA A 130 5.83 -14.93 7.83
N LEU A 131 5.99 -15.35 9.09
CA LEU A 131 6.36 -14.44 10.17
C LEU A 131 7.72 -13.79 9.95
N CYS A 132 8.72 -14.56 9.55
CA CYS A 132 10.05 -14.06 9.26
C CYS A 132 10.06 -13.10 8.06
N MET A 133 9.34 -13.41 6.99
CA MET A 133 9.20 -12.52 5.83
C MET A 133 8.48 -11.23 6.18
N GLY A 134 7.43 -11.29 7.01
CA GLY A 134 6.74 -10.11 7.52
C GLY A 134 7.65 -9.25 8.40
N PHE A 135 8.47 -9.85 9.27
CA PHE A 135 9.46 -9.14 10.06
C PHE A 135 10.52 -8.48 9.19
N PHE A 136 11.05 -9.21 8.22
CA PHE A 136 12.04 -8.69 7.28
C PHE A 136 11.48 -7.53 6.46
N ALA A 137 10.24 -7.64 5.98
CA ALA A 137 9.52 -6.56 5.32
C ALA A 137 9.39 -5.33 6.22
N THR A 138 9.05 -5.53 7.50
CA THR A 138 8.95 -4.45 8.49
C THR A 138 10.28 -3.75 8.73
N VAL A 139 11.39 -4.46 8.73
CA VAL A 139 12.73 -3.87 8.90
C VAL A 139 13.12 -3.09 7.64
N LEU A 140 12.97 -3.69 6.46
CA LEU A 140 13.35 -3.04 5.20
C LEU A 140 12.53 -1.79 4.92
N THR A 141 11.24 -1.80 5.20
CA THR A 141 10.38 -0.65 4.95
C THR A 141 10.75 0.58 5.79
N GLN A 142 11.52 0.43 6.86
CA GLN A 142 12.01 1.57 7.62
C GLN A 142 13.00 2.44 6.82
N PHE A 143 13.66 1.87 5.82
CA PHE A 143 14.67 2.54 4.99
C PHE A 143 14.21 2.74 3.54
N MET A 144 13.13 2.05 3.13
CA MET A 144 12.58 2.07 1.78
C MET A 144 11.10 2.37 1.81
N ASN A 145 10.58 2.92 0.72
CA ASN A 145 9.14 3.11 0.57
C ASN A 145 8.38 1.77 0.62
N ASN A 146 7.20 1.76 1.25
CA ASN A 146 6.34 0.58 1.43
C ASN A 146 6.08 -0.18 0.13
N GLY A 147 5.70 0.55 -0.94
CA GLY A 147 5.41 -0.04 -2.25
C GLY A 147 6.64 -0.70 -2.86
N ALA A 148 7.79 -0.02 -2.84
CA ALA A 148 9.03 -0.57 -3.37
C ALA A 148 9.46 -1.83 -2.59
N THR A 149 9.38 -1.80 -1.27
CA THR A 149 9.70 -2.96 -0.42
C THR A 149 8.77 -4.14 -0.71
N GLY A 150 7.46 -3.90 -0.77
CA GLY A 150 6.48 -4.95 -1.06
C GLY A 150 6.71 -5.59 -2.42
N ILE A 151 6.87 -4.78 -3.47
CA ILE A 151 7.10 -5.27 -4.82
C ILE A 151 8.42 -6.06 -4.92
N ALA A 152 9.49 -5.61 -4.25
CA ALA A 152 10.77 -6.30 -4.26
C ALA A 152 10.73 -7.66 -3.55
N LEU A 153 9.92 -7.80 -2.51
CA LEU A 153 9.81 -9.05 -1.74
C LEU A 153 8.83 -10.06 -2.34
N MET A 154 7.82 -9.62 -3.11
CA MET A 154 6.80 -10.54 -3.66
C MET A 154 7.37 -11.67 -4.51
N PRO A 155 8.30 -11.45 -5.45
CA PRO A 155 8.90 -12.53 -6.23
C PRO A 155 9.62 -13.56 -5.35
N VAL A 156 10.29 -13.10 -4.29
CA VAL A 156 11.00 -13.95 -3.34
C VAL A 156 10.03 -14.87 -2.60
N VAL A 157 8.96 -14.28 -2.05
CA VAL A 157 7.90 -15.02 -1.34
C VAL A 157 7.26 -16.06 -2.26
N TYR A 158 6.87 -15.62 -3.47
CA TYR A 158 6.20 -16.50 -4.42
C TYR A 158 7.08 -17.66 -4.86
N SER A 159 8.34 -17.39 -5.18
CA SER A 159 9.31 -18.42 -5.57
C SER A 159 9.53 -19.43 -4.46
N TYR A 160 9.71 -18.98 -3.23
CA TYR A 160 9.89 -19.87 -2.07
C TYR A 160 8.66 -20.75 -1.87
N CYS A 161 7.49 -20.16 -1.78
CA CYS A 161 6.25 -20.90 -1.55
C CYS A 161 5.96 -21.93 -2.66
N THR A 162 6.24 -21.56 -3.92
CA THR A 162 6.08 -22.48 -5.05
C THR A 162 7.05 -23.66 -4.96
N SER A 163 8.33 -23.41 -4.63
CA SER A 163 9.34 -24.47 -4.53
C SER A 163 9.12 -25.42 -3.35
N MET A 164 8.54 -24.91 -2.25
CA MET A 164 8.22 -25.69 -1.06
C MET A 164 6.81 -26.30 -1.11
N ASN A 165 6.06 -26.03 -2.17
CA ASN A 165 4.66 -26.45 -2.34
C ASN A 165 3.77 -26.03 -1.17
N VAL A 166 3.96 -24.80 -0.67
CA VAL A 166 3.14 -24.20 0.39
C VAL A 166 2.34 -23.03 -0.14
N PRO A 167 1.12 -22.78 0.42
CA PRO A 167 0.29 -21.65 0.02
C PRO A 167 1.00 -20.31 0.27
N PRO A 168 1.07 -19.38 -0.71
CA PRO A 168 1.76 -18.11 -0.55
C PRO A 168 0.97 -17.06 0.24
N GLU A 169 -0.33 -17.27 0.43
CA GLU A 169 -1.27 -16.26 0.93
C GLU A 169 -0.84 -15.73 2.30
N LEU A 170 -0.45 -16.60 3.22
CA LEU A 170 -0.05 -16.21 4.56
C LEU A 170 1.20 -15.34 4.54
N ALA A 171 2.21 -15.71 3.76
CA ALA A 171 3.45 -14.95 3.62
C ALA A 171 3.21 -13.61 2.91
N ILE A 172 2.33 -13.57 1.90
CA ILE A 172 1.94 -12.34 1.21
C ILE A 172 1.24 -11.39 2.18
N ILE A 173 0.28 -11.88 2.97
CA ILE A 173 -0.43 -11.07 3.97
C ILE A 173 0.57 -10.50 4.98
N MET A 174 1.50 -11.32 5.49
CA MET A 174 2.51 -10.86 6.44
C MET A 174 3.45 -9.82 5.85
N VAL A 175 3.88 -9.96 4.60
CA VAL A 175 4.70 -8.95 3.92
C VAL A 175 3.90 -7.66 3.70
N VAL A 176 2.67 -7.75 3.19
CA VAL A 176 1.81 -6.58 2.97
C VAL A 176 1.56 -5.82 4.27
N MET A 177 1.24 -6.51 5.35
CA MET A 177 1.05 -5.87 6.65
C MET A 177 2.37 -5.30 7.20
N GLY A 178 3.47 -6.04 7.05
CA GLY A 178 4.79 -5.62 7.51
C GLY A 178 5.29 -4.35 6.86
N VAL A 179 5.13 -4.18 5.55
CA VAL A 179 5.57 -2.95 4.86
C VAL A 179 4.80 -1.70 5.29
N HIS A 180 3.61 -1.84 5.85
CA HIS A 180 2.84 -0.70 6.33
C HIS A 180 3.22 -0.24 7.74
N ILE A 181 4.07 -0.99 8.45
CA ILE A 181 4.64 -0.60 9.75
C ILE A 181 5.89 0.28 9.51
N ALA A 182 5.72 1.44 8.89
CA ALA A 182 6.78 2.25 8.31
C ALA A 182 6.82 3.65 8.96
N PHE A 183 7.47 3.78 10.14
CA PHE A 183 7.41 4.99 10.95
C PHE A 183 8.80 5.51 11.41
N LEU A 184 9.87 4.69 11.31
CA LEU A 184 11.15 4.99 11.96
C LEU A 184 11.96 6.08 11.25
N THR A 185 11.94 6.09 9.92
CA THR A 185 12.68 7.11 9.13
C THR A 185 11.75 7.92 8.25
N PRO A 186 12.11 9.15 7.88
CA PRO A 186 11.31 9.96 6.96
C PRO A 186 11.11 9.31 5.59
N ALA A 187 12.05 8.46 5.17
CA ALA A 187 12.00 7.77 3.88
C ALA A 187 11.01 6.60 3.87
N ALA A 188 10.61 6.10 5.03
CA ALA A 188 9.78 4.91 5.17
C ALA A 188 8.37 5.13 4.58
N SER A 189 7.73 6.24 4.90
CA SER A 189 6.38 6.54 4.41
C SER A 189 6.08 8.04 4.42
N ALA A 190 5.01 8.44 3.73
CA ALA A 190 4.54 9.83 3.79
C ALA A 190 4.13 10.23 5.21
N SER A 191 3.52 9.34 5.98
CA SER A 191 3.16 9.56 7.38
C SER A 191 4.41 9.75 8.26
N ALA A 192 5.45 8.95 8.03
CA ALA A 192 6.72 9.10 8.71
C ALA A 192 7.40 10.44 8.37
N SER A 193 7.36 10.85 7.10
CA SER A 193 7.89 12.16 6.67
C SER A 193 7.17 13.31 7.39
N LEU A 194 5.85 13.25 7.52
CA LEU A 194 5.07 14.25 8.27
C LEU A 194 5.41 14.23 9.76
N LEU A 195 5.57 13.05 10.35
CA LEU A 195 5.97 12.92 11.76
C LEU A 195 7.32 13.57 12.01
N HIS A 196 8.31 13.29 11.18
CA HIS A 196 9.68 13.81 11.32
C HIS A 196 9.80 15.29 10.92
N GLY A 197 8.96 15.77 10.01
CA GLY A 197 8.94 17.17 9.58
C GLY A 197 8.14 18.11 10.48
N ASN A 198 7.44 17.60 11.50
CA ASN A 198 6.64 18.41 12.40
C ASN A 198 7.52 19.10 13.45
N GLU A 199 7.32 20.41 13.63
CA GLU A 199 8.09 21.22 14.61
C GLU A 199 7.95 20.73 16.06
N TRP A 200 6.85 20.06 16.39
CA TRP A 200 6.60 19.49 17.73
C TRP A 200 7.24 18.12 17.91
N SER A 201 7.79 17.54 16.86
CA SER A 201 8.42 16.22 16.90
C SER A 201 9.89 16.34 17.32
N ASN A 202 10.26 15.56 18.33
CA ASN A 202 11.64 15.44 18.76
C ASN A 202 12.25 14.16 18.19
N ALA A 203 13.26 14.29 17.33
CA ALA A 203 13.93 13.15 16.69
C ALA A 203 14.43 12.12 17.72
N LYS A 204 14.99 12.56 18.86
CA LYS A 204 15.47 11.67 19.92
C LYS A 204 14.32 10.87 20.56
N ALA A 205 13.15 11.49 20.74
CA ALA A 205 11.97 10.81 21.27
C ALA A 205 11.43 9.79 20.24
N ILE A 206 11.41 10.14 18.96
CA ILE A 206 10.99 9.24 17.88
C ILE A 206 11.87 7.98 17.88
N TRP A 207 13.19 8.13 17.83
CA TRP A 207 14.11 6.99 17.82
C TRP A 207 14.04 6.12 19.08
N LYS A 208 13.60 6.66 20.21
CA LYS A 208 13.40 5.90 21.45
C LYS A 208 12.04 5.16 21.47
N THR A 209 10.99 5.77 20.97
CA THR A 209 9.62 5.28 21.15
C THR A 209 9.15 4.45 19.96
N VAL A 210 9.45 4.90 18.73
CA VAL A 210 8.94 4.26 17.49
C VAL A 210 9.36 2.80 17.33
N PRO A 211 10.61 2.37 17.64
CA PRO A 211 10.97 0.95 17.57
C PRO A 211 10.09 0.06 18.47
N ILE A 212 9.70 0.55 19.64
CA ILE A 212 8.81 -0.18 20.56
C ILE A 212 7.41 -0.32 19.92
N VAL A 213 6.91 0.77 19.32
CA VAL A 213 5.62 0.77 18.61
C VAL A 213 5.67 -0.20 17.43
N ILE A 214 6.75 -0.19 16.64
CA ILE A 214 6.94 -1.09 15.51
C ILE A 214 6.88 -2.55 15.97
N LEU A 215 7.65 -2.91 17.00
CA LEU A 215 7.66 -4.28 17.52
C LEU A 215 6.31 -4.69 18.10
N ALA A 216 5.65 -3.81 18.85
CA ALA A 216 4.33 -4.08 19.40
C ALA A 216 3.28 -4.26 18.29
N THR A 217 3.29 -3.41 17.26
CA THR A 217 2.39 -3.51 16.12
C THR A 217 2.65 -4.78 15.33
N TRP A 218 3.92 -5.08 15.05
CA TRP A 218 4.29 -6.32 14.35
C TRP A 218 3.84 -7.56 15.14
N ALA A 219 4.08 -7.61 16.45
CA ALA A 219 3.66 -8.73 17.31
C ALA A 219 2.13 -8.89 17.32
N THR A 220 1.38 -7.77 17.39
CA THR A 220 -0.09 -7.81 17.36
C THR A 220 -0.61 -8.32 16.04
N ILE A 221 -0.09 -7.82 14.91
CA ILE A 221 -0.47 -8.28 13.57
C ILE A 221 -0.12 -9.75 13.41
N SER A 222 1.07 -10.18 13.83
CA SER A 222 1.50 -11.56 13.78
C SER A 222 0.57 -12.48 14.57
N ALA A 223 0.18 -12.09 15.78
CA ALA A 223 -0.75 -12.86 16.60
C ALA A 223 -2.13 -13.02 15.93
N ILE A 224 -2.65 -11.94 15.32
CA ILE A 224 -3.93 -11.96 14.59
C ILE A 224 -3.82 -12.85 13.34
N VAL A 225 -2.76 -12.70 12.55
CA VAL A 225 -2.56 -13.47 11.31
C VAL A 225 -2.35 -14.96 11.63
N VAL A 226 -1.62 -15.29 12.70
CA VAL A 226 -1.48 -16.68 13.18
C VAL A 226 -2.83 -17.26 13.59
N ALA A 227 -3.59 -16.53 14.41
CA ALA A 227 -4.91 -16.99 14.84
C ALA A 227 -5.88 -17.20 13.67
N LEU A 228 -5.89 -16.31 12.70
CA LEU A 228 -6.71 -16.43 11.49
C LEU A 228 -6.16 -17.52 10.55
N GLY A 229 -4.84 -17.65 10.41
CA GLY A 229 -4.21 -18.66 9.58
C GLY A 229 -4.51 -20.07 10.07
N VAL A 230 -4.44 -20.31 11.37
CA VAL A 230 -4.82 -21.63 11.98
C VAL A 230 -6.33 -21.90 11.82
N ALA A 231 -7.16 -20.87 11.73
CA ALA A 231 -8.62 -21.04 11.59
C ALA A 231 -9.08 -21.20 10.13
N LEU A 232 -8.31 -20.72 9.15
CA LEU A 232 -8.73 -20.64 7.73
C LEU A 232 -7.95 -21.60 6.81
N PHE A 233 -6.76 -22.03 7.20
CA PHE A 233 -5.85 -22.90 6.43
C PHE A 233 -5.35 -24.08 7.28
#